data_034afc7367605b11d4bd941364c65db4
#
_entry.id   034afc7367605b11d4bd941364c65db4
#
_cell.length_a   1.000
_cell.length_b   1.000
_cell.length_c   1.000
_cell.angle_alpha   90.00
_cell.angle_beta   90.00
_cell.angle_gamma   90.00
#
_symmetry.space_group_name_H-M   'P 1'
#
loop_
_entity.id
_entity.type
_entity.pdbx_description
1 polymer ?
#
loop_
_entity_poly.entity_id
_entity_poly.type
_entity_poly.pdbx_seq_one_letter_code
_entity_poly.pdbx_strand_id
1 'polypeptide(L)'
;MAQPKRVQNFAQAALYTVVVVCILVAVNYLANRYNKSFDTTSNKRYTLSDQTQKLAGELTQDVTISYWNRATDFPQAHDLLDRYDNLSQRVKVVYQDIDKNRTAAVAAGVGARGTIFVQAGNKKEEAKSLTEEEITGAMVRALKGGDRQVCFTSGYGDGDPSDSEGNGYAEVKALVEKNNYKTQAVQMATSPAVPKECTVLVVGGPKRN
;
A
#
# COMPACT_ATOMS: atom_id res chain seq x y z
N MET A 1 -46.74 35.89 -47.84
CA MET A 1 -46.62 35.13 -46.59
C MET A 1 -45.63 33.98 -46.76
N ALA A 2 -44.34 34.24 -46.54
CA ALA A 2 -43.29 33.22 -46.74
C ALA A 2 -42.28 33.23 -45.56
N GLN A 3 -42.79 33.05 -44.34
CA GLN A 3 -41.95 33.02 -43.14
C GLN A 3 -41.92 31.72 -42.34
N PRO A 4 -42.73 30.66 -42.55
CA PRO A 4 -42.70 29.53 -41.63
C PRO A 4 -41.47 28.62 -41.81
N LYS A 5 -40.92 28.50 -43.02
CA LYS A 5 -39.78 27.56 -43.30
C LYS A 5 -38.45 28.01 -42.69
N ARG A 6 -38.18 29.33 -42.63
CA ARG A 6 -36.91 29.85 -42.02
C ARG A 6 -36.89 29.65 -40.50
N VAL A 7 -38.02 29.87 -39.83
CA VAL A 7 -38.15 29.67 -38.37
C VAL A 7 -38.07 28.22 -38.00
N GLN A 8 -38.67 27.31 -38.79
CA GLN A 8 -38.54 25.85 -38.61
C GLN A 8 -37.10 25.37 -38.78
N ASN A 9 -36.38 25.81 -39.81
CA ASN A 9 -35.00 25.44 -40.03
C ASN A 9 -34.08 25.98 -38.92
N PHE A 10 -34.32 27.19 -38.41
CA PHE A 10 -33.60 27.75 -37.28
C PHE A 10 -33.86 26.97 -35.98
N ALA A 11 -35.11 26.62 -35.69
CA ALA A 11 -35.49 25.83 -34.53
C ALA A 11 -34.90 24.42 -34.58
N GLN A 12 -34.88 23.77 -35.74
CA GLN A 12 -34.21 22.49 -35.93
C GLN A 12 -32.70 22.59 -35.75
N ALA A 13 -32.03 23.61 -36.30
CA ALA A 13 -30.61 23.80 -36.11
C ALA A 13 -30.28 24.07 -34.63
N ALA A 14 -31.10 24.87 -33.94
CA ALA A 14 -30.92 25.12 -32.51
C ALA A 14 -31.08 23.84 -31.69
N LEU A 15 -32.07 22.99 -32.00
CA LEU A 15 -32.28 21.72 -31.36
C LEU A 15 -31.08 20.77 -31.53
N TYR A 16 -30.56 20.64 -32.75
CA TYR A 16 -29.38 19.83 -33.01
C TYR A 16 -28.16 20.33 -32.25
N THR A 17 -27.97 21.63 -32.18
CA THR A 17 -26.84 22.22 -31.44
C THR A 17 -26.95 21.89 -29.95
N VAL A 18 -28.13 21.99 -29.35
CA VAL A 18 -28.37 21.63 -27.94
C VAL A 18 -28.08 20.15 -27.72
N VAL A 19 -28.58 19.27 -28.58
CA VAL A 19 -28.32 17.83 -28.46
C VAL A 19 -26.84 17.50 -28.54
N VAL A 20 -26.11 18.09 -29.49
CA VAL A 20 -24.67 17.90 -29.61
C VAL A 20 -23.92 18.38 -28.37
N VAL A 21 -24.27 19.55 -27.83
CA VAL A 21 -23.67 20.06 -26.59
C VAL A 21 -23.96 19.14 -25.40
N CYS A 22 -25.18 18.65 -25.26
CA CYS A 22 -25.53 17.68 -24.21
C CYS A 22 -24.70 16.38 -24.33
N ILE A 23 -24.54 15.88 -25.56
CA ILE A 23 -23.69 14.67 -25.79
C ILE A 23 -22.24 14.94 -25.40
N LEU A 24 -21.66 16.09 -25.81
CA LEU A 24 -20.28 16.45 -25.46
C LEU A 24 -20.11 16.59 -23.94
N VAL A 25 -21.06 17.21 -23.24
CA VAL A 25 -21.03 17.31 -21.78
C VAL A 25 -21.13 15.93 -21.13
N ALA A 26 -22.02 15.06 -21.62
CA ALA A 26 -22.16 13.70 -21.11
C ALA A 26 -20.90 12.86 -21.33
N VAL A 27 -20.30 12.94 -22.52
CA VAL A 27 -19.05 12.23 -22.85
C VAL A 27 -17.89 12.75 -21.97
N ASN A 28 -17.77 14.06 -21.80
CA ASN A 28 -16.75 14.65 -20.95
C ASN A 28 -16.95 14.24 -19.47
N TYR A 29 -18.19 14.26 -18.98
CA TYR A 29 -18.52 13.81 -17.62
C TYR A 29 -18.16 12.32 -17.42
N LEU A 30 -18.54 11.47 -18.36
CA LEU A 30 -18.22 10.03 -18.32
C LEU A 30 -16.72 9.78 -18.41
N ALA A 31 -16.02 10.47 -19.31
CA ALA A 31 -14.58 10.36 -19.46
C ALA A 31 -13.84 10.77 -18.16
N ASN A 32 -14.31 11.83 -17.51
CA ASN A 32 -13.71 12.30 -16.25
C ASN A 32 -14.06 11.38 -15.05
N ARG A 33 -15.26 10.76 -15.07
CA ARG A 33 -15.70 9.84 -14.01
C ARG A 33 -15.07 8.46 -14.14
N TYR A 34 -14.82 7.99 -15.37
CA TYR A 34 -14.24 6.68 -15.69
C TYR A 34 -12.86 6.84 -16.31
N ASN A 35 -11.99 7.59 -15.64
CA ASN A 35 -10.62 7.86 -16.10
C ASN A 35 -9.78 6.56 -16.08
N LYS A 36 -9.99 5.68 -17.06
CA LYS A 36 -9.13 4.51 -17.27
C LYS A 36 -8.01 4.90 -18.23
N SER A 37 -6.84 5.07 -17.68
CA SER A 37 -5.61 5.22 -18.47
C SER A 37 -5.25 3.87 -19.09
N PHE A 38 -5.19 3.80 -20.42
CA PHE A 38 -4.69 2.64 -21.13
C PHE A 38 -3.24 2.88 -21.53
N ASP A 39 -2.33 2.09 -20.94
CA ASP A 39 -0.94 2.11 -21.35
C ASP A 39 -0.78 1.37 -22.67
N THR A 40 -0.54 2.12 -23.74
CA THR A 40 -0.29 1.60 -25.10
C THR A 40 1.18 1.34 -25.38
N THR A 41 2.06 1.50 -24.38
CA THR A 41 3.50 1.25 -24.56
C THR A 41 3.77 -0.25 -24.65
N SER A 42 4.67 -0.64 -25.56
CA SER A 42 5.04 -2.04 -25.82
C SER A 42 5.55 -2.78 -24.56
N ASN A 43 6.05 -2.06 -23.55
CA ASN A 43 6.63 -2.62 -22.33
C ASN A 43 5.81 -2.26 -21.06
N LYS A 44 4.59 -1.76 -21.20
CA LYS A 44 3.72 -1.36 -20.06
C LYS A 44 4.45 -0.52 -18.99
N ARG A 45 5.32 0.40 -19.44
CA ARG A 45 6.19 1.19 -18.54
C ARG A 45 5.43 2.08 -17.55
N TYR A 46 4.19 2.39 -17.86
CA TYR A 46 3.32 3.27 -17.04
C TYR A 46 2.24 2.51 -16.29
N THR A 47 2.23 1.18 -16.36
CA THR A 47 1.34 0.32 -15.55
C THR A 47 2.13 -0.40 -14.47
N LEU A 48 1.49 -0.55 -13.31
CA LEU A 48 2.02 -1.38 -12.23
C LEU A 48 1.95 -2.86 -12.64
N SER A 49 2.77 -3.70 -12.03
CA SER A 49 2.83 -5.14 -12.30
C SER A 49 1.46 -5.81 -12.12
N ASP A 50 1.25 -6.91 -12.83
CA ASP A 50 -0.01 -7.68 -12.75
C ASP A 50 -0.30 -8.14 -11.31
N GLN A 51 0.75 -8.39 -10.51
CA GLN A 51 0.62 -8.72 -9.08
C GLN A 51 0.05 -7.55 -8.29
N THR A 52 0.56 -6.33 -8.49
CA THR A 52 0.07 -5.12 -7.81
C THR A 52 -1.37 -4.80 -8.25
N GLN A 53 -1.67 -4.94 -9.55
CA GLN A 53 -3.02 -4.74 -10.07
C GLN A 53 -4.02 -5.72 -9.47
N LYS A 54 -3.66 -6.99 -9.38
CA LYS A 54 -4.50 -8.03 -8.76
C LYS A 54 -4.74 -7.74 -7.29
N LEU A 55 -3.68 -7.40 -6.54
CA LEU A 55 -3.78 -7.04 -5.13
C LEU A 55 -4.74 -5.87 -4.91
N ALA A 56 -4.63 -4.80 -5.72
CA ALA A 56 -5.50 -3.63 -5.61
C ALA A 56 -6.95 -3.91 -6.02
N GLY A 57 -7.19 -4.84 -6.95
CA GLY A 57 -8.52 -5.29 -7.34
C GLY A 57 -9.23 -6.14 -6.28
N GLU A 58 -8.47 -6.86 -5.45
CA GLU A 58 -8.97 -7.74 -4.39
C GLU A 58 -9.07 -7.04 -3.01
N LEU A 59 -8.83 -5.72 -2.94
CA LEU A 59 -8.90 -4.98 -1.68
C LEU A 59 -10.30 -5.03 -1.06
N THR A 60 -10.37 -5.47 0.19
CA THR A 60 -11.60 -5.47 1.00
C THR A 60 -11.73 -4.25 1.91
N GLN A 61 -10.62 -3.53 2.13
CA GLN A 61 -10.53 -2.33 2.97
C GLN A 61 -9.73 -1.23 2.28
N ASP A 62 -9.91 0.00 2.75
CA ASP A 62 -9.21 1.15 2.18
C ASP A 62 -7.74 1.16 2.61
N VAL A 63 -6.88 1.53 1.68
CA VAL A 63 -5.43 1.65 1.86
C VAL A 63 -5.01 3.08 1.60
N THR A 64 -4.29 3.68 2.54
CA THR A 64 -3.73 5.02 2.39
C THR A 64 -2.22 4.93 2.27
N ILE A 65 -1.66 5.45 1.20
CA ILE A 65 -0.22 5.61 0.99
C ILE A 65 0.13 7.06 1.29
N SER A 66 0.91 7.33 2.32
CA SER A 66 1.33 8.67 2.68
C SER A 66 2.81 8.86 2.38
N TYR A 67 3.12 9.83 1.51
CA TYR A 67 4.48 10.21 1.16
C TYR A 67 4.88 11.50 1.87
N TRP A 68 5.91 11.41 2.70
CA TRP A 68 6.40 12.49 3.53
C TRP A 68 7.71 13.04 2.97
N ASN A 69 7.65 14.19 2.35
CA ASN A 69 8.81 14.87 1.80
C ASN A 69 8.59 16.38 1.77
N ARG A 70 9.53 17.14 1.21
CA ARG A 70 9.30 18.55 0.85
C ARG A 70 8.37 18.65 -0.35
N ALA A 71 7.58 19.70 -0.40
CA ALA A 71 6.70 19.93 -1.55
C ALA A 71 7.47 20.03 -2.88
N THR A 72 8.72 20.51 -2.86
CA THR A 72 9.60 20.59 -4.05
C THR A 72 9.98 19.22 -4.61
N ASP A 73 9.93 18.18 -3.79
CA ASP A 73 10.38 16.83 -4.14
C ASP A 73 9.21 15.91 -4.52
N PHE A 74 7.96 16.36 -4.38
CA PHE A 74 6.77 15.58 -4.76
C PHE A 74 6.75 15.16 -6.23
N PRO A 75 7.17 15.99 -7.20
CA PRO A 75 7.15 15.60 -8.61
C PRO A 75 7.89 14.29 -8.92
N GLN A 76 8.93 13.97 -8.16
CA GLN A 76 9.70 12.73 -8.34
C GLN A 76 8.89 11.48 -7.95
N ALA A 77 7.92 11.62 -7.05
CA ALA A 77 7.09 10.52 -6.57
C ALA A 77 5.78 10.38 -7.36
N HIS A 78 5.31 11.44 -8.02
CA HIS A 78 4.04 11.43 -8.75
C HIS A 78 3.98 10.32 -9.80
N ASP A 79 5.04 10.12 -10.57
CA ASP A 79 5.03 9.12 -11.64
C ASP A 79 4.70 7.70 -11.15
N LEU A 80 5.16 7.34 -9.97
CA LEU A 80 4.87 6.02 -9.37
C LEU A 80 3.61 6.05 -8.50
N LEU A 81 3.49 7.00 -7.58
CA LEU A 81 2.43 7.00 -6.57
C LEU A 81 1.06 7.28 -7.17
N ASP A 82 0.96 8.16 -8.18
CA ASP A 82 -0.31 8.46 -8.84
C ASP A 82 -0.85 7.24 -9.60
N ARG A 83 0.01 6.29 -10.00
CA ARG A 83 -0.46 5.01 -10.57
C ARG A 83 -1.19 4.17 -9.53
N TYR A 84 -0.77 4.20 -8.26
CA TYR A 84 -1.47 3.52 -7.17
C TYR A 84 -2.82 4.19 -6.88
N ASP A 85 -2.89 5.52 -6.86
CA ASP A 85 -4.13 6.27 -6.66
C ASP A 85 -5.17 5.98 -7.75
N ASN A 86 -4.69 5.83 -9.00
CA ASN A 86 -5.53 5.52 -10.15
C ASN A 86 -5.91 4.03 -10.28
N LEU A 87 -5.26 3.15 -9.52
CA LEU A 87 -5.43 1.70 -9.67
C LEU A 87 -6.75 1.20 -9.07
N SER A 88 -7.17 1.78 -7.93
CA SER A 88 -8.39 1.37 -7.23
C SER A 88 -8.95 2.53 -6.42
N GLN A 89 -10.28 2.67 -6.37
CA GLN A 89 -10.96 3.66 -5.52
C GLN A 89 -10.69 3.45 -4.00
N ARG A 90 -10.16 2.27 -3.64
CA ARG A 90 -9.78 1.93 -2.26
C ARG A 90 -8.34 2.28 -1.91
N VAL A 91 -7.54 2.67 -2.89
CA VAL A 91 -6.17 3.15 -2.67
C VAL A 91 -6.19 4.66 -2.77
N LYS A 92 -5.66 5.32 -1.76
CA LYS A 92 -5.54 6.78 -1.72
C LYS A 92 -4.11 7.18 -1.44
N VAL A 93 -3.56 8.05 -2.28
CA VAL A 93 -2.24 8.62 -2.07
C VAL A 93 -2.35 10.03 -1.46
N VAL A 94 -1.56 10.29 -0.43
CA VAL A 94 -1.53 11.57 0.27
C VAL A 94 -0.10 12.07 0.35
N TYR A 95 0.15 13.24 -0.23
CA TYR A 95 1.44 13.92 -0.16
C TYR A 95 1.47 14.86 1.06
N GLN A 96 2.44 14.66 1.94
CA GLN A 96 2.58 15.42 3.19
C GLN A 96 3.90 16.22 3.19
N ASP A 97 3.77 17.54 3.26
CA ASP A 97 4.92 18.42 3.37
C ASP A 97 5.44 18.45 4.81
N ILE A 98 6.63 17.87 5.01
CA ILE A 98 7.24 17.76 6.35
C ILE A 98 7.69 19.10 6.91
N ASP A 99 8.01 20.08 6.07
CA ASP A 99 8.45 21.39 6.53
C ASP A 99 7.23 22.21 7.04
N LYS A 100 6.04 21.99 6.43
CA LYS A 100 4.78 22.60 6.88
C LYS A 100 4.12 21.87 8.05
N ASN A 101 4.25 20.53 8.09
CA ASN A 101 3.54 19.66 9.04
C ASN A 101 4.49 18.93 9.98
N ARG A 102 5.50 19.61 10.52
CA ARG A 102 6.55 18.99 11.33
C ARG A 102 6.02 18.21 12.54
N THR A 103 5.04 18.76 13.26
CA THR A 103 4.43 18.08 14.40
C THR A 103 3.71 16.80 13.99
N ALA A 104 2.98 16.82 12.87
CA ALA A 104 2.30 15.65 12.35
C ALA A 104 3.30 14.59 11.83
N ALA A 105 4.41 15.02 11.24
CA ALA A 105 5.48 14.12 10.80
C ALA A 105 6.10 13.36 11.98
N VAL A 106 6.43 14.07 13.07
CA VAL A 106 6.96 13.44 14.30
C VAL A 106 5.93 12.48 14.90
N ALA A 107 4.67 12.89 15.02
CA ALA A 107 3.60 12.03 15.53
C ALA A 107 3.36 10.80 14.64
N ALA A 108 3.56 10.93 13.35
CA ALA A 108 3.49 9.82 12.39
C ALA A 108 4.74 8.91 12.42
N GLY A 109 5.79 9.25 13.16
CA GLY A 109 7.03 8.49 13.22
C GLY A 109 7.92 8.64 11.98
N VAL A 110 7.81 9.78 11.28
CA VAL A 110 8.65 10.08 10.11
C VAL A 110 10.08 10.33 10.57
N GLY A 111 10.99 9.41 10.23
CA GLY A 111 12.41 9.49 10.60
C GLY A 111 13.25 10.31 9.62
N ALA A 112 12.86 10.37 8.36
CA ALA A 112 13.62 11.03 7.29
C ALA A 112 12.70 11.57 6.20
N ARG A 113 13.28 12.40 5.32
CA ARG A 113 12.60 12.83 4.09
C ARG A 113 12.47 11.66 3.12
N GLY A 114 11.36 11.62 2.37
CA GLY A 114 11.08 10.52 1.46
C GLY A 114 10.47 9.29 2.13
N THR A 115 10.10 9.39 3.42
CA THR A 115 9.41 8.30 4.13
C THR A 115 8.04 8.02 3.49
N ILE A 116 7.76 6.75 3.25
CA ILE A 116 6.49 6.28 2.70
C ILE A 116 5.85 5.35 3.71
N PHE A 117 4.64 5.67 4.15
CA PHE A 117 3.84 4.76 4.95
C PHE A 117 2.64 4.27 4.17
N VAL A 118 2.37 2.98 4.28
CA VAL A 118 1.17 2.33 3.77
C VAL A 118 0.32 1.91 4.95
N GLN A 119 -0.89 2.43 5.04
CA GLN A 119 -1.81 2.15 6.12
C GLN A 119 -3.06 1.45 5.59
N ALA A 120 -3.45 0.35 6.24
CA ALA A 120 -4.68 -0.38 6.02
C ALA A 120 -5.38 -0.61 7.37
N GLY A 121 -6.51 0.04 7.59
CA GLY A 121 -7.16 0.06 8.90
C GLY A 121 -6.23 0.61 9.99
N ASN A 122 -5.98 -0.18 11.02
CA ASN A 122 -5.10 0.19 12.15
C ASN A 122 -3.61 -0.16 11.92
N LYS A 123 -3.28 -0.82 10.82
CA LYS A 123 -1.90 -1.23 10.52
C LYS A 123 -1.23 -0.22 9.61
N LYS A 124 -0.01 0.14 9.99
CA LYS A 124 0.87 1.02 9.25
C LYS A 124 2.21 0.34 9.03
N GLU A 125 2.64 0.29 7.78
CA GLU A 125 3.89 -0.31 7.35
C GLU A 125 4.72 0.72 6.57
N GLU A 126 6.02 0.69 6.74
CA GLU A 126 6.93 1.55 6.00
C GLU A 126 7.44 0.84 4.75
N ALA A 127 7.40 1.54 3.60
CA ALA A 127 8.12 1.14 2.41
C ALA A 127 9.50 1.80 2.43
N LYS A 128 10.55 0.99 2.34
CA LYS A 128 11.95 1.43 2.54
C LYS A 128 12.49 2.30 1.40
N SER A 129 11.84 2.25 0.24
CA SER A 129 12.22 3.02 -0.95
C SER A 129 11.01 3.33 -1.83
N LEU A 130 11.16 4.35 -2.69
CA LEU A 130 10.14 4.74 -3.68
C LEU A 130 10.21 3.79 -4.90
N THR A 131 9.92 2.51 -4.68
CA THR A 131 9.84 1.49 -5.73
C THR A 131 8.53 0.71 -5.62
N GLU A 132 8.06 0.17 -6.73
CA GLU A 132 6.83 -0.62 -6.75
C GLU A 132 6.91 -1.83 -5.81
N GLU A 133 8.05 -2.52 -5.81
CA GLU A 133 8.27 -3.70 -4.97
C GLU A 133 8.09 -3.39 -3.47
N GLU A 134 8.72 -2.30 -2.99
CA GLU A 134 8.64 -1.91 -1.58
C GLU A 134 7.25 -1.41 -1.19
N ILE A 135 6.60 -0.62 -2.03
CA ILE A 135 5.25 -0.10 -1.76
C ILE A 135 4.23 -1.23 -1.77
N THR A 136 4.27 -2.11 -2.78
CA THR A 136 3.38 -3.28 -2.85
C THR A 136 3.67 -4.25 -1.71
N GLY A 137 4.94 -4.45 -1.36
CA GLY A 137 5.34 -5.24 -0.19
C GLY A 137 4.78 -4.68 1.11
N ALA A 138 4.88 -3.36 1.33
CA ALA A 138 4.29 -2.68 2.49
C ALA A 138 2.75 -2.81 2.49
N MET A 139 2.11 -2.69 1.31
CA MET A 139 0.67 -2.88 1.15
C MET A 139 0.25 -4.31 1.54
N VAL A 140 0.96 -5.33 1.08
CA VAL A 140 0.71 -6.72 1.48
C VAL A 140 0.89 -6.92 2.99
N ARG A 141 1.92 -6.32 3.59
CA ARG A 141 2.15 -6.40 5.04
C ARG A 141 1.04 -5.70 5.84
N ALA A 142 0.60 -4.53 5.40
CA ALA A 142 -0.48 -3.79 6.03
C ALA A 142 -1.84 -4.50 5.94
N LEU A 143 -2.12 -5.15 4.81
CA LEU A 143 -3.37 -5.88 4.55
C LEU A 143 -3.45 -7.22 5.27
N LYS A 144 -2.32 -7.91 5.44
CA LYS A 144 -2.29 -9.18 6.16
C LYS A 144 -2.62 -8.93 7.63
N GLY A 145 -3.87 -9.20 8.01
CA GLY A 145 -4.33 -9.14 9.38
C GLY A 145 -3.64 -10.19 10.27
N GLY A 146 -3.50 -9.87 11.55
CA GLY A 146 -2.91 -10.72 12.58
C GLY A 146 -1.50 -10.25 12.98
N ASP A 147 -1.22 -10.36 14.27
CA ASP A 147 0.14 -10.20 14.77
C ASP A 147 0.96 -11.37 14.25
N ARG A 148 1.97 -11.09 13.48
CA ARG A 148 2.91 -12.13 13.03
C ARG A 148 3.83 -12.45 14.18
N GLN A 149 3.64 -13.62 14.76
CA GLN A 149 4.42 -14.05 15.90
C GLN A 149 5.39 -15.14 15.49
N VAL A 150 6.67 -14.89 15.74
CA VAL A 150 7.74 -15.87 15.59
C VAL A 150 8.03 -16.44 16.97
N CYS A 151 7.83 -17.72 17.09
CA CYS A 151 8.07 -18.44 18.34
C CYS A 151 9.41 -19.17 18.24
N PHE A 152 10.22 -19.05 19.28
CA PHE A 152 11.49 -19.76 19.41
C PHE A 152 11.32 -20.89 20.41
N THR A 153 11.76 -22.10 20.07
CA THR A 153 11.74 -23.22 21.02
C THR A 153 12.78 -23.00 22.11
N SER A 154 12.47 -23.48 23.30
CA SER A 154 13.39 -23.53 24.43
C SER A 154 13.13 -24.80 25.28
N GLY A 155 14.16 -25.23 25.98
CA GLY A 155 14.03 -26.34 26.97
C GLY A 155 14.71 -27.65 26.60
N TYR A 156 15.14 -27.85 25.34
CA TYR A 156 15.89 -29.05 24.91
C TYR A 156 17.38 -28.77 24.67
N GLY A 157 17.93 -27.75 25.31
CA GLY A 157 19.28 -27.27 25.06
C GLY A 157 19.39 -26.45 23.79
N ASP A 158 18.26 -25.94 23.31
CA ASP A 158 18.14 -25.00 22.21
C ASP A 158 18.87 -23.71 22.54
N GLY A 159 19.28 -22.98 21.51
CA GLY A 159 19.84 -21.64 21.69
C GLY A 159 18.82 -20.68 22.30
N ASP A 160 19.25 -19.88 23.26
CA ASP A 160 18.37 -18.89 23.92
C ASP A 160 18.14 -17.68 23.00
N PRO A 161 16.88 -17.31 22.70
CA PRO A 161 16.56 -16.13 21.93
C PRO A 161 16.92 -14.79 22.64
N SER A 162 17.32 -14.86 23.92
CA SER A 162 17.77 -13.70 24.69
C SER A 162 19.29 -13.62 24.83
N ASP A 163 20.02 -14.66 24.44
CA ASP A 163 21.46 -14.75 24.53
C ASP A 163 22.11 -14.20 23.25
N SER A 164 23.04 -13.26 23.43
CA SER A 164 23.85 -12.66 22.36
C SER A 164 25.19 -13.37 22.15
N GLU A 165 25.50 -14.41 22.95
CA GLU A 165 26.76 -15.13 22.87
C GLU A 165 26.61 -16.42 22.04
N GLY A 166 27.69 -16.81 21.37
CA GLY A 166 27.99 -18.02 20.60
C GLY A 166 26.86 -18.89 20.00
N ASN A 167 25.91 -19.34 20.79
CA ASN A 167 24.79 -20.18 20.36
C ASN A 167 23.42 -19.52 20.56
N GLY A 168 23.40 -18.24 20.91
CA GLY A 168 22.17 -17.47 21.13
C GLY A 168 21.56 -16.95 19.82
N TYR A 169 20.26 -16.62 19.87
CA TYR A 169 19.50 -16.09 18.74
C TYR A 169 19.05 -14.63 18.96
N ALA A 170 19.71 -13.89 19.87
CA ALA A 170 19.33 -12.51 20.18
C ALA A 170 19.38 -11.59 18.96
N GLU A 171 20.38 -11.75 18.07
CA GLU A 171 20.49 -10.98 16.83
C GLU A 171 19.34 -11.32 15.86
N VAL A 172 19.00 -12.61 15.71
CA VAL A 172 17.88 -13.04 14.87
C VAL A 172 16.58 -12.51 15.42
N LYS A 173 16.38 -12.58 16.74
CA LYS A 173 15.22 -11.99 17.42
C LYS A 173 15.12 -10.48 17.13
N ALA A 174 16.20 -9.75 17.34
CA ALA A 174 16.23 -8.30 17.09
C ALA A 174 15.92 -7.95 15.62
N LEU A 175 16.44 -8.76 14.66
CA LEU A 175 16.15 -8.58 13.24
C LEU A 175 14.67 -8.84 12.92
N VAL A 176 14.08 -9.88 13.52
CA VAL A 176 12.68 -10.24 13.38
C VAL A 176 11.77 -9.13 13.95
N GLU A 177 12.09 -8.62 15.15
CA GLU A 177 11.36 -7.53 15.80
C GLU A 177 11.48 -6.21 15.01
N LYS A 178 12.66 -5.92 14.46
CA LYS A 178 12.89 -4.77 13.58
C LYS A 178 12.02 -4.82 12.31
N ASN A 179 11.61 -6.02 11.89
CA ASN A 179 10.70 -6.23 10.75
C ASN A 179 9.22 -6.35 11.17
N ASN A 180 8.84 -5.80 12.32
CA ASN A 180 7.47 -5.76 12.85
C ASN A 180 6.83 -7.14 13.14
N TYR A 181 7.66 -8.14 13.48
CA TYR A 181 7.18 -9.40 14.00
C TYR A 181 7.25 -9.38 15.53
N LYS A 182 6.25 -9.95 16.20
CA LYS A 182 6.35 -10.22 17.62
C LYS A 182 7.16 -11.50 17.83
N THR A 183 7.92 -11.59 18.91
CA THR A 183 8.68 -12.78 19.27
C THR A 183 8.22 -13.34 20.59
N GLN A 184 8.24 -14.65 20.73
CA GLN A 184 7.92 -15.35 21.97
C GLN A 184 8.80 -16.59 22.10
N ALA A 185 9.32 -16.85 23.31
CA ALA A 185 9.94 -18.13 23.65
C ALA A 185 8.85 -19.14 24.10
N VAL A 186 8.90 -20.34 23.54
CA VAL A 186 7.96 -21.43 23.85
C VAL A 186 8.74 -22.60 24.43
N GLN A 187 8.42 -22.99 25.68
CA GLN A 187 9.04 -24.14 26.34
C GLN A 187 8.32 -25.43 25.92
N MET A 188 8.84 -26.05 24.86
CA MET A 188 8.25 -27.31 24.34
C MET A 188 8.40 -28.48 25.31
N ALA A 189 9.35 -28.41 26.24
CA ALA A 189 9.55 -29.47 27.28
C ALA A 189 8.38 -29.55 28.26
N THR A 190 7.71 -28.42 28.54
CA THR A 190 6.58 -28.36 29.48
C THR A 190 5.23 -28.30 28.78
N SER A 191 5.19 -27.79 27.56
CA SER A 191 3.99 -27.68 26.73
C SER A 191 4.29 -28.13 25.31
N PRO A 192 4.01 -29.42 24.98
CA PRO A 192 4.38 -29.99 23.67
C PRO A 192 3.52 -29.45 22.51
N ALA A 193 2.55 -28.60 22.79
CA ALA A 193 1.71 -28.00 21.77
C ALA A 193 2.22 -26.61 21.37
N VAL A 194 2.38 -26.36 20.05
CA VAL A 194 2.69 -25.04 19.51
C VAL A 194 1.49 -24.12 19.72
N PRO A 195 1.66 -22.95 20.37
CA PRO A 195 0.58 -21.97 20.51
C PRO A 195 0.01 -21.55 19.15
N LYS A 196 -1.31 -21.40 19.08
CA LYS A 196 -2.02 -21.06 17.81
C LYS A 196 -1.64 -19.67 17.26
N GLU A 197 -1.18 -18.79 18.10
CA GLU A 197 -0.68 -17.45 17.78
C GLU A 197 0.68 -17.48 17.06
N CYS A 198 1.43 -18.57 17.16
CA CYS A 198 2.71 -18.71 16.48
C CYS A 198 2.51 -18.87 14.96
N THR A 199 2.92 -17.87 14.19
CA THR A 199 2.91 -17.93 12.71
C THR A 199 4.07 -18.75 12.18
N VAL A 200 5.21 -18.69 12.87
CA VAL A 200 6.43 -19.42 12.55
C VAL A 200 7.01 -19.97 13.85
N LEU A 201 7.45 -21.22 13.83
CA LEU A 201 8.21 -21.84 14.91
C LEU A 201 9.67 -22.01 14.46
N VAL A 202 10.58 -21.39 15.21
CA VAL A 202 12.03 -21.55 15.03
C VAL A 202 12.54 -22.57 16.02
N VAL A 203 13.10 -23.65 15.50
CA VAL A 203 13.73 -24.70 16.31
C VAL A 203 15.24 -24.54 16.21
N GLY A 204 15.84 -24.12 17.30
CA GLY A 204 17.23 -23.67 17.34
C GLY A 204 18.20 -24.74 17.84
N GLY A 205 18.50 -25.78 17.06
CA GLY A 205 19.58 -26.74 17.34
C GLY A 205 19.40 -27.52 18.66
N PRO A 206 18.33 -28.33 18.83
CA PRO A 206 18.12 -29.09 20.04
C PRO A 206 19.29 -30.03 20.29
N LYS A 207 19.81 -30.05 21.52
CA LYS A 207 20.92 -30.91 21.94
C LYS A 207 20.46 -32.20 22.62
N ARG A 208 19.15 -32.31 22.86
CA ARG A 208 18.53 -33.49 23.48
C ARG A 208 17.30 -33.89 22.67
N ASN A 209 17.08 -35.17 22.52
CA ASN A 209 15.86 -35.77 21.98
C ASN A 209 14.77 -35.82 23.02
#